data_e8cbfc147d62944c0b1b2982da51a825
#
_entry.id   e8cbfc147d62944c0b1b2982da51a825
#
_cell.length_a   1.000
_cell.length_b   1.000
_cell.length_c   1.000
_cell.angle_alpha   90.00
_cell.angle_beta   90.00
_cell.angle_gamma   90.00
#
_symmetry.space_group_name_H-M   'P 1'
#
loop_
_entity.id
_entity.type
_entity.pdbx_description
1 polymer ?
#
loop_
_entity_poly.entity_id
_entity_poly.type
_entity_poly.pdbx_seq_one_letter_code
_entity_poly.pdbx_strand_id
1 'polypeptide(L)'
;FLLVYVINFVDRQIFSILIEPIRLEIDLSDTQLGLLGGIAFAIFYTFAGIPIARWADVGVRKNIVALALVVWSVMTMFTSTAKGFGTLLIARVGVGIGEAGCSPPIHSLISDMYPEEERGTALSTYALGIPIGAAIGTLVGGWIGEYFGWRMAFMVVGLPGIIVAIVVFFTVREPPRGHSEPDHVQVQKDLVPLADTIRFLWRLKAFRHLSFAGALHAFVGYGVGLFIPAFFMRVHGFGLAETSTYLFLIWLTGMIGTYLGGYLGDRMGRTDKRWYMGVPGIATIISVPFAVLFYTTGDPMLAIVLAIPGAILGPMYL
;
A
#
# COMPACT_ATOMS: atom_id res chain seq x y z
N PHE A 1 -1.20 -10.59 11.17
CA PHE A 1 -1.58 -9.39 10.41
C PHE A 1 -0.45 -8.84 9.54
N LEU A 2 0.82 -8.88 9.99
CA LEU A 2 1.96 -8.52 9.13
C LEU A 2 1.92 -9.26 7.79
N LEU A 3 1.75 -10.59 7.80
CA LEU A 3 1.69 -11.40 6.57
C LEU A 3 0.52 -10.99 5.65
N VAL A 4 -0.64 -10.66 6.21
CA VAL A 4 -1.79 -10.14 5.44
C VAL A 4 -1.41 -8.87 4.69
N TYR A 5 -0.69 -7.96 5.36
CA TYR A 5 -0.28 -6.69 4.76
C TYR A 5 0.86 -6.85 3.75
N VAL A 6 1.77 -7.80 3.99
CA VAL A 6 2.77 -8.20 3.00
C VAL A 6 2.09 -8.65 1.71
N ILE A 7 1.12 -9.57 1.77
CA ILE A 7 0.39 -10.06 0.60
C ILE A 7 -0.37 -8.92 -0.09
N ASN A 8 -1.00 -8.02 0.68
CA ASN A 8 -1.68 -6.85 0.13
C ASN A 8 -0.74 -6.00 -0.73
N PHE A 9 0.49 -5.72 -0.26
CA PHE A 9 1.46 -4.94 -1.01
C PHE A 9 2.15 -5.71 -2.13
N VAL A 10 2.27 -7.03 -2.02
CA VAL A 10 2.68 -7.90 -3.15
C VAL A 10 1.70 -7.75 -4.31
N ASP A 11 0.39 -7.81 -4.06
CA ASP A 11 -0.65 -7.65 -5.06
C ASP A 11 -0.69 -6.25 -5.72
N ARG A 12 -0.37 -5.21 -4.96
CA ARG A 12 -0.24 -3.86 -5.52
C ARG A 12 0.95 -3.73 -6.44
N GLN A 13 2.09 -4.28 -6.05
CA GLN A 13 3.33 -4.12 -6.80
C GLN A 13 3.41 -4.98 -8.04
N ILE A 14 2.76 -6.15 -8.06
CA ILE A 14 2.78 -7.01 -9.24
C ILE A 14 2.21 -6.32 -10.48
N PHE A 15 1.15 -5.50 -10.32
CA PHE A 15 0.59 -4.75 -11.45
C PHE A 15 1.57 -3.72 -11.99
N SER A 16 2.28 -3.00 -11.12
CA SER A 16 3.26 -1.99 -11.48
C SER A 16 4.46 -2.59 -12.23
N ILE A 17 5.04 -3.68 -11.72
CA ILE A 17 6.20 -4.30 -12.37
C ILE A 17 5.85 -4.95 -13.71
N LEU A 18 4.63 -5.43 -13.87
CA LEU A 18 4.16 -6.09 -15.09
C LEU A 18 3.44 -5.13 -16.07
N ILE A 19 3.44 -3.83 -15.78
CA ILE A 19 2.69 -2.85 -16.58
C ILE A 19 3.12 -2.84 -18.04
N GLU A 20 4.42 -2.98 -18.33
CA GLU A 20 4.96 -2.95 -19.67
C GLU A 20 4.66 -4.24 -20.46
N PRO A 21 4.89 -5.45 -19.94
CA PRO A 21 4.45 -6.68 -20.59
C PRO A 21 2.94 -6.71 -20.89
N ILE A 22 2.10 -6.22 -19.97
CA ILE A 22 0.65 -6.13 -20.18
C ILE A 22 0.35 -5.15 -21.32
N ARG A 23 0.99 -3.97 -21.31
CA ARG A 23 0.81 -2.95 -22.34
C ARG A 23 1.10 -3.48 -23.75
N LEU A 24 2.24 -4.15 -23.89
CA LEU A 24 2.70 -4.67 -25.18
C LEU A 24 1.79 -5.78 -25.73
N GLU A 25 1.25 -6.64 -24.86
CA GLU A 25 0.43 -7.77 -25.31
C GLU A 25 -1.04 -7.37 -25.57
N ILE A 26 -1.60 -6.46 -24.77
CA ILE A 26 -3.02 -6.07 -24.88
C ILE A 26 -3.18 -4.76 -25.68
N ASP A 27 -2.10 -4.12 -26.07
CA ASP A 27 -2.07 -2.84 -26.80
C ASP A 27 -2.81 -1.71 -26.08
N LEU A 28 -2.37 -1.44 -24.84
CA LEU A 28 -2.95 -0.41 -23.98
C LEU A 28 -2.17 0.90 -24.07
N SER A 29 -2.90 2.02 -24.04
CA SER A 29 -2.29 3.34 -23.90
C SER A 29 -1.82 3.59 -22.44
N ASP A 30 -0.85 4.49 -22.26
CA ASP A 30 -0.39 4.88 -20.92
C ASP A 30 -1.49 5.50 -20.07
N THR A 31 -2.46 6.20 -20.70
CA THR A 31 -3.65 6.71 -20.00
C THR A 31 -4.52 5.58 -19.44
N GLN A 32 -4.72 4.51 -20.22
CA GLN A 32 -5.46 3.34 -19.77
C GLN A 32 -4.72 2.61 -18.63
N LEU A 33 -3.40 2.51 -18.70
CA LEU A 33 -2.58 1.93 -17.64
C LEU A 33 -2.63 2.76 -16.36
N GLY A 34 -2.52 4.08 -16.48
CA GLY A 34 -2.68 5.00 -15.35
C GLY A 34 -4.07 4.93 -14.71
N LEU A 35 -5.11 4.77 -15.54
CA LEU A 35 -6.47 4.55 -15.04
C LEU A 35 -6.59 3.24 -14.27
N LEU A 36 -6.07 2.14 -14.80
CA LEU A 36 -6.12 0.81 -14.18
C LEU A 36 -5.33 0.72 -12.88
N GLY A 37 -4.09 1.21 -12.87
CA GLY A 37 -3.18 1.09 -11.72
C GLY A 37 -3.37 2.17 -10.66
N GLY A 38 -3.95 3.33 -11.05
CA GLY A 38 -4.13 4.49 -10.17
C GLY A 38 -5.60 4.76 -9.84
N ILE A 39 -6.27 5.52 -10.71
CA ILE A 39 -7.57 6.13 -10.41
C ILE A 39 -8.67 5.09 -10.16
N ALA A 40 -8.80 4.08 -11.01
CA ALA A 40 -9.87 3.06 -10.85
C ALA A 40 -9.71 2.33 -9.53
N PHE A 41 -8.50 1.86 -9.22
CA PHE A 41 -8.21 1.23 -7.94
C PHE A 41 -8.52 2.17 -6.76
N ALA A 42 -8.01 3.40 -6.76
CA ALA A 42 -8.14 4.35 -5.66
C ALA A 42 -9.61 4.73 -5.38
N ILE A 43 -10.41 4.96 -6.41
CA ILE A 43 -11.83 5.28 -6.27
C ILE A 43 -12.57 4.13 -5.58
N PHE A 44 -12.49 2.92 -6.11
CA PHE A 44 -13.23 1.79 -5.58
C PHE A 44 -12.72 1.34 -4.21
N TYR A 45 -11.41 1.41 -3.95
CA TYR A 45 -10.83 1.21 -2.63
C TYR A 45 -11.40 2.21 -1.61
N THR A 46 -11.46 3.50 -1.95
CA THR A 46 -11.94 4.55 -1.04
C THR A 46 -13.44 4.43 -0.79
N PHE A 47 -14.24 4.29 -1.85
CA PHE A 47 -15.69 4.21 -1.69
C PHE A 47 -16.13 2.92 -1.01
N ALA A 48 -15.50 1.78 -1.26
CA ALA A 48 -15.76 0.53 -0.57
C ALA A 48 -15.26 0.54 0.88
N GLY A 49 -14.17 1.26 1.15
CA GLY A 49 -13.58 1.36 2.48
C GLY A 49 -14.53 1.92 3.53
N ILE A 50 -15.37 2.91 3.17
CA ILE A 50 -16.30 3.53 4.11
C ILE A 50 -17.38 2.54 4.61
N PRO A 51 -18.16 1.85 3.76
CA PRO A 51 -19.15 0.88 4.23
C PRO A 51 -18.50 -0.34 4.89
N ILE A 52 -17.32 -0.78 4.42
CA ILE A 52 -16.61 -1.91 5.02
C ILE A 52 -16.08 -1.54 6.41
N ALA A 53 -15.55 -0.33 6.63
CA ALA A 53 -15.16 0.15 7.95
C ALA A 53 -16.36 0.15 8.91
N ARG A 54 -17.53 0.63 8.47
CA ARG A 54 -18.77 0.56 9.26
C ARG A 54 -19.22 -0.88 9.55
N TRP A 55 -19.08 -1.76 8.58
CA TRP A 55 -19.32 -3.18 8.81
C TRP A 55 -18.34 -3.74 9.84
N ALA A 56 -17.08 -3.34 9.80
CA ALA A 56 -16.09 -3.71 10.80
C ALA A 56 -16.43 -3.20 12.22
N ASP A 57 -17.16 -2.07 12.34
CA ASP A 57 -17.60 -1.55 13.65
C ASP A 57 -18.62 -2.45 14.36
N VAL A 58 -19.42 -3.22 13.62
CA VAL A 58 -20.49 -4.06 14.19
C VAL A 58 -20.31 -5.55 13.94
N GLY A 59 -19.55 -5.91 12.90
CA GLY A 59 -19.34 -7.29 12.48
C GLY A 59 -18.16 -7.99 13.16
N VAL A 60 -17.92 -9.25 12.80
CA VAL A 60 -16.76 -10.04 13.20
C VAL A 60 -15.59 -9.66 12.28
N ARG A 61 -14.64 -8.88 12.80
CA ARG A 61 -13.56 -8.25 12.02
C ARG A 61 -12.64 -9.27 11.34
N LYS A 62 -12.29 -10.37 12.02
CA LYS A 62 -11.46 -11.43 11.44
C LYS A 62 -12.11 -12.04 10.19
N ASN A 63 -13.45 -12.20 10.19
CA ASN A 63 -14.16 -12.75 9.04
C ASN A 63 -14.18 -11.76 7.86
N ILE A 64 -14.27 -10.47 8.16
CA ILE A 64 -14.16 -9.41 7.15
C ILE A 64 -12.78 -9.44 6.50
N VAL A 65 -11.71 -9.54 7.30
CA VAL A 65 -10.33 -9.66 6.79
C VAL A 65 -10.15 -10.93 5.94
N ALA A 66 -10.65 -12.07 6.40
CA ALA A 66 -10.56 -13.32 5.65
C ALA A 66 -11.33 -13.25 4.31
N LEU A 67 -12.56 -12.71 4.32
CA LEU A 67 -13.33 -12.51 3.10
C LEU A 67 -12.64 -11.53 2.14
N ALA A 68 -12.13 -10.43 2.66
CA ALA A 68 -11.38 -9.45 1.90
C ALA A 68 -10.17 -10.09 1.20
N LEU A 69 -9.37 -10.90 1.93
CA LEU A 69 -8.26 -11.68 1.38
C LEU A 69 -8.71 -12.56 0.21
N VAL A 70 -9.79 -13.33 0.37
CA VAL A 70 -10.31 -14.18 -0.70
C VAL A 70 -10.72 -13.36 -1.92
N VAL A 71 -11.47 -12.26 -1.71
CA VAL A 71 -11.97 -11.43 -2.81
C VAL A 71 -10.82 -10.85 -3.63
N TRP A 72 -9.86 -10.16 -2.99
CA TRP A 72 -8.78 -9.56 -3.78
C TRP A 72 -7.86 -10.60 -4.41
N SER A 73 -7.57 -11.71 -3.72
CA SER A 73 -6.72 -12.77 -4.27
C SER A 73 -7.34 -13.45 -5.47
N VAL A 74 -8.65 -13.73 -5.44
CA VAL A 74 -9.38 -14.25 -6.59
C VAL A 74 -9.36 -13.23 -7.75
N MET A 75 -9.55 -11.96 -7.47
CA MET A 75 -9.50 -10.91 -8.50
C MET A 75 -8.08 -10.70 -9.04
N THR A 76 -7.05 -10.86 -8.22
CA THR A 76 -5.66 -10.88 -8.68
C THR A 76 -5.42 -12.05 -9.62
N MET A 77 -5.84 -13.27 -9.26
CA MET A 77 -5.76 -14.41 -10.18
C MET A 77 -6.63 -14.21 -11.43
N PHE A 78 -7.82 -13.61 -11.31
CA PHE A 78 -8.69 -13.30 -12.44
C PHE A 78 -8.02 -12.35 -13.45
N THR A 79 -7.10 -11.48 -12.98
CA THR A 79 -6.30 -10.62 -13.88
C THR A 79 -5.54 -11.44 -14.93
N SER A 80 -5.12 -12.67 -14.61
CA SER A 80 -4.42 -13.57 -15.56
C SER A 80 -5.23 -13.93 -16.79
N THR A 81 -6.56 -13.86 -16.69
CA THR A 81 -7.48 -14.21 -17.80
C THR A 81 -7.79 -13.03 -18.72
N ALA A 82 -7.23 -11.86 -18.43
CA ALA A 82 -7.55 -10.63 -19.14
C ALA A 82 -7.12 -10.66 -20.61
N LYS A 83 -8.04 -10.26 -21.48
CA LYS A 83 -7.86 -10.15 -22.93
C LYS A 83 -7.95 -8.71 -23.45
N GLY A 84 -8.24 -7.75 -22.57
CA GLY A 84 -8.41 -6.35 -22.93
C GLY A 84 -8.65 -5.46 -21.73
N PHE A 85 -8.74 -4.16 -21.96
CA PHE A 85 -8.94 -3.12 -20.95
C PHE A 85 -10.12 -3.40 -20.02
N GLY A 86 -11.29 -3.80 -20.54
CA GLY A 86 -12.49 -4.02 -19.72
C GLY A 86 -12.33 -5.14 -18.69
N THR A 87 -11.70 -6.25 -19.05
CA THR A 87 -11.44 -7.36 -18.11
C THR A 87 -10.41 -6.98 -17.06
N LEU A 88 -9.36 -6.23 -17.44
CA LEU A 88 -8.40 -5.67 -16.49
C LEU A 88 -9.07 -4.68 -15.53
N LEU A 89 -9.96 -3.84 -16.04
CA LEU A 89 -10.68 -2.87 -15.21
C LEU A 89 -11.55 -3.57 -14.17
N ILE A 90 -12.32 -4.58 -14.54
CA ILE A 90 -13.14 -5.38 -13.61
C ILE A 90 -12.26 -6.02 -12.54
N ALA A 91 -11.14 -6.63 -12.95
CA ALA A 91 -10.20 -7.23 -12.02
C ALA A 91 -9.63 -6.20 -11.02
N ARG A 92 -9.18 -5.04 -11.51
CA ARG A 92 -8.61 -3.97 -10.67
C ARG A 92 -9.62 -3.35 -9.72
N VAL A 93 -10.87 -3.18 -10.16
CA VAL A 93 -11.98 -2.75 -9.31
C VAL A 93 -12.24 -3.78 -8.21
N GLY A 94 -12.28 -5.07 -8.57
CA GLY A 94 -12.49 -6.15 -7.61
C GLY A 94 -11.35 -6.25 -6.58
N VAL A 95 -10.09 -6.10 -7.00
CA VAL A 95 -8.94 -6.01 -6.09
C VAL A 95 -9.10 -4.81 -5.15
N GLY A 96 -9.41 -3.61 -5.68
CA GLY A 96 -9.61 -2.41 -4.87
C GLY A 96 -10.70 -2.56 -3.80
N ILE A 97 -11.86 -3.14 -4.16
CA ILE A 97 -12.95 -3.43 -3.21
C ILE A 97 -12.50 -4.43 -2.15
N GLY A 98 -11.82 -5.53 -2.57
CA GLY A 98 -11.32 -6.53 -1.65
C GLY A 98 -10.31 -5.94 -0.65
N GLU A 99 -9.31 -5.24 -1.13
CA GLU A 99 -8.26 -4.66 -0.29
C GLU A 99 -8.79 -3.60 0.70
N ALA A 100 -9.88 -2.91 0.37
CA ALA A 100 -10.52 -1.96 1.28
C ALA A 100 -10.98 -2.60 2.61
N GLY A 101 -11.20 -3.92 2.61
CA GLY A 101 -11.54 -4.69 3.81
C GLY A 101 -10.36 -5.13 4.67
N CYS A 102 -9.14 -4.67 4.38
CA CYS A 102 -7.93 -5.08 5.10
C CYS A 102 -7.63 -4.16 6.31
N SER A 103 -7.23 -2.93 6.05
CA SER A 103 -6.65 -2.07 7.07
C SER A 103 -7.62 -1.63 8.18
N PRO A 104 -8.87 -1.19 7.90
CA PRO A 104 -9.76 -0.72 8.97
C PRO A 104 -10.04 -1.80 10.03
N PRO A 105 -10.45 -3.04 9.68
CA PRO A 105 -10.69 -4.08 10.68
C PRO A 105 -9.41 -4.56 11.37
N ILE A 106 -8.24 -4.59 10.69
CA ILE A 106 -6.97 -4.99 11.30
C ILE A 106 -6.51 -3.94 12.32
N HIS A 107 -6.61 -2.65 12.03
CA HIS A 107 -6.27 -1.61 13.00
C HIS A 107 -7.15 -1.71 14.24
N SER A 108 -8.46 -1.94 14.07
CA SER A 108 -9.37 -2.15 15.19
C SER A 108 -9.04 -3.41 15.99
N LEU A 109 -8.67 -4.53 15.34
CA LEU A 109 -8.23 -5.75 16.01
C LEU A 109 -6.94 -5.54 16.82
N ILE A 110 -5.95 -4.84 16.24
CA ILE A 110 -4.69 -4.52 16.93
C ILE A 110 -4.97 -3.65 18.14
N SER A 111 -5.85 -2.65 18.02
CA SER A 111 -6.21 -1.77 19.13
C SER A 111 -6.86 -2.51 20.30
N ASP A 112 -7.64 -3.57 20.03
CA ASP A 112 -8.26 -4.39 21.06
C ASP A 112 -7.36 -5.51 21.61
N MET A 113 -6.31 -5.90 20.87
CA MET A 113 -5.37 -6.96 21.29
C MET A 113 -4.20 -6.44 22.13
N TYR A 114 -3.82 -5.16 21.94
CA TYR A 114 -2.64 -4.58 22.57
C TYR A 114 -3.02 -3.35 23.41
N PRO A 115 -2.49 -3.22 24.63
CA PRO A 115 -2.68 -2.04 25.46
C PRO A 115 -2.06 -0.80 24.81
N GLU A 116 -2.43 0.39 25.25
CA GLU A 116 -2.03 1.67 24.65
C GLU A 116 -0.51 1.80 24.50
N GLU A 117 0.25 1.32 25.49
CA GLU A 117 1.72 1.40 25.54
C GLU A 117 2.40 0.53 24.47
N GLU A 118 1.78 -0.59 24.05
CA GLU A 118 2.33 -1.53 23.07
C GLU A 118 1.73 -1.36 21.67
N ARG A 119 0.61 -0.63 21.57
CA ARG A 119 -0.17 -0.46 20.34
C ARG A 119 0.65 0.16 19.20
N GLY A 120 1.50 1.14 19.52
CA GLY A 120 2.40 1.76 18.57
C GLY A 120 3.38 0.77 17.92
N THR A 121 3.98 -0.11 18.74
CA THR A 121 4.89 -1.16 18.25
C THR A 121 4.16 -2.20 17.40
N ALA A 122 2.96 -2.60 17.80
CA ALA A 122 2.15 -3.54 17.03
C ALA A 122 1.73 -2.98 15.66
N LEU A 123 1.32 -1.72 15.60
CA LEU A 123 0.98 -1.03 14.36
C LEU A 123 2.20 -0.81 13.47
N SER A 124 3.35 -0.46 14.04
CA SER A 124 4.61 -0.35 13.29
C SER A 124 5.04 -1.68 12.70
N THR A 125 4.90 -2.78 13.49
CA THR A 125 5.17 -4.13 12.98
C THR A 125 4.25 -4.49 11.81
N TYR A 126 2.97 -4.15 11.90
CA TYR A 126 2.01 -4.32 10.80
C TYR A 126 2.43 -3.50 9.56
N ALA A 127 2.84 -2.25 9.76
CA ALA A 127 3.27 -1.35 8.68
C ALA A 127 4.53 -1.82 7.93
N LEU A 128 5.41 -2.63 8.56
CA LEU A 128 6.52 -3.27 7.86
C LEU A 128 6.08 -4.15 6.68
N GLY A 129 4.81 -4.56 6.66
CA GLY A 129 4.23 -5.27 5.51
C GLY A 129 4.30 -4.47 4.21
N ILE A 130 4.33 -3.13 4.27
CA ILE A 130 4.43 -2.24 3.09
C ILE A 130 5.75 -2.47 2.34
N PRO A 131 6.92 -2.14 2.90
CA PRO A 131 8.19 -2.28 2.19
C PRO A 131 8.54 -3.74 1.89
N ILE A 132 8.22 -4.67 2.79
CA ILE A 132 8.46 -6.11 2.58
C ILE A 132 7.61 -6.62 1.41
N GLY A 133 6.32 -6.33 1.40
CA GLY A 133 5.41 -6.74 0.33
C GLY A 133 5.78 -6.10 -1.01
N ALA A 134 6.13 -4.81 -1.01
CA ALA A 134 6.57 -4.11 -2.20
C ALA A 134 7.85 -4.74 -2.79
N ALA A 135 8.85 -5.03 -1.96
CA ALA A 135 10.08 -5.68 -2.38
C ALA A 135 9.81 -7.08 -2.96
N ILE A 136 9.10 -7.94 -2.22
CA ILE A 136 8.78 -9.31 -2.65
C ILE A 136 7.92 -9.29 -3.92
N GLY A 137 6.88 -8.47 -3.98
CA GLY A 137 5.96 -8.39 -5.12
C GLY A 137 6.68 -7.94 -6.39
N THR A 138 7.58 -6.98 -6.27
CA THR A 138 8.41 -6.53 -7.39
C THR A 138 9.33 -7.64 -7.88
N LEU A 139 10.09 -8.28 -6.98
CA LEU A 139 11.03 -9.33 -7.33
C LEU A 139 10.34 -10.54 -7.94
N VAL A 140 9.37 -11.11 -7.22
CA VAL A 140 8.65 -12.33 -7.63
C VAL A 140 7.84 -12.08 -8.90
N GLY A 141 7.12 -10.93 -8.96
CA GLY A 141 6.31 -10.57 -10.12
C GLY A 141 7.16 -10.41 -11.38
N GLY A 142 8.31 -9.75 -11.27
CA GLY A 142 9.17 -9.52 -12.44
C GLY A 142 9.86 -10.81 -12.91
N TRP A 143 10.42 -11.60 -12.01
CA TRP A 143 11.07 -12.86 -12.39
C TRP A 143 10.09 -13.88 -12.97
N ILE A 144 8.92 -14.08 -12.37
CA ILE A 144 7.90 -14.97 -12.94
C ILE A 144 7.39 -14.39 -14.26
N GLY A 145 7.20 -13.05 -14.33
CA GLY A 145 6.77 -12.39 -15.55
C GLY A 145 7.72 -12.55 -16.71
N GLU A 146 9.04 -12.48 -16.47
CA GLU A 146 10.08 -12.67 -17.49
C GLU A 146 10.09 -14.10 -18.05
N TYR A 147 10.09 -15.13 -17.17
CA TYR A 147 10.31 -16.50 -17.58
C TYR A 147 9.03 -17.27 -17.91
N PHE A 148 7.90 -16.91 -17.30
CA PHE A 148 6.62 -17.65 -17.42
C PHE A 148 5.46 -16.76 -17.92
N GLY A 149 5.73 -15.49 -18.18
CA GLY A 149 4.75 -14.51 -18.62
C GLY A 149 3.93 -13.89 -17.46
N TRP A 150 3.41 -12.69 -17.72
CA TRP A 150 2.71 -11.91 -16.71
C TRP A 150 1.44 -12.59 -16.16
N ARG A 151 0.76 -13.40 -16.96
CA ARG A 151 -0.43 -14.15 -16.51
C ARG A 151 -0.10 -15.14 -15.40
N MET A 152 1.00 -15.89 -15.56
CA MET A 152 1.45 -16.82 -14.54
C MET A 152 1.85 -16.09 -13.25
N ALA A 153 2.46 -14.91 -13.36
CA ALA A 153 2.82 -14.10 -12.19
C ALA A 153 1.59 -13.73 -11.36
N PHE A 154 0.48 -13.30 -11.98
CA PHE A 154 -0.78 -13.01 -11.27
C PHE A 154 -1.40 -14.26 -10.63
N MET A 155 -1.33 -15.43 -11.28
CA MET A 155 -1.82 -16.68 -10.71
C MET A 155 -1.03 -17.08 -9.46
N VAL A 156 0.31 -17.04 -9.54
CA VAL A 156 1.20 -17.44 -8.44
C VAL A 156 1.09 -16.50 -7.27
N VAL A 157 0.98 -15.18 -7.52
CA VAL A 157 0.90 -14.18 -6.46
C VAL A 157 -0.48 -14.16 -5.77
N GLY A 158 -1.55 -14.41 -6.49
CA GLY A 158 -2.88 -14.43 -5.89
C GLY A 158 -3.13 -15.65 -4.99
N LEU A 159 -2.53 -16.80 -5.29
CA LEU A 159 -2.77 -18.05 -4.55
C LEU A 159 -2.42 -17.97 -3.05
N PRO A 160 -1.28 -17.44 -2.61
CA PRO A 160 -0.94 -17.33 -1.20
C PRO A 160 -1.97 -16.56 -0.35
N GLY A 161 -2.63 -15.57 -0.92
CA GLY A 161 -3.65 -14.81 -0.21
C GLY A 161 -4.86 -15.67 0.19
N ILE A 162 -5.28 -16.64 -0.64
CA ILE A 162 -6.34 -17.57 -0.27
C ILE A 162 -5.89 -18.47 0.88
N ILE A 163 -4.65 -18.95 0.86
CA ILE A 163 -4.10 -19.79 1.94
C ILE A 163 -4.09 -18.97 3.24
N VAL A 164 -3.62 -17.72 3.20
CA VAL A 164 -3.59 -16.84 4.38
C VAL A 164 -5.00 -16.49 4.85
N ALA A 165 -5.98 -16.36 3.96
CA ALA A 165 -7.38 -16.17 4.36
C ALA A 165 -7.89 -17.33 5.21
N ILE A 166 -7.60 -18.56 4.80
CA ILE A 166 -7.94 -19.77 5.56
C ILE A 166 -7.25 -19.77 6.93
N VAL A 167 -5.94 -19.45 6.96
CA VAL A 167 -5.18 -19.35 8.22
C VAL A 167 -5.79 -18.29 9.12
N VAL A 168 -6.07 -17.08 8.63
CA VAL A 168 -6.69 -15.99 9.41
C VAL A 168 -8.04 -16.43 9.97
N PHE A 169 -8.88 -17.04 9.15
CA PHE A 169 -10.21 -17.45 9.57
C PHE A 169 -10.18 -18.44 10.73
N PHE A 170 -9.29 -19.44 10.72
CA PHE A 170 -9.22 -20.48 11.73
C PHE A 170 -8.34 -20.14 12.94
N THR A 171 -7.31 -19.32 12.77
CA THR A 171 -6.32 -19.07 13.84
C THR A 171 -6.50 -17.76 14.57
N VAL A 172 -7.00 -16.72 13.91
CA VAL A 172 -7.19 -15.41 14.54
C VAL A 172 -8.40 -15.47 15.48
N ARG A 173 -8.19 -15.10 16.74
CA ARG A 173 -9.28 -14.92 17.70
C ARG A 173 -9.84 -13.51 17.59
N GLU A 174 -11.16 -13.39 17.65
CA GLU A 174 -11.85 -12.10 17.71
C GLU A 174 -11.87 -11.61 19.16
N PRO A 175 -11.15 -10.57 19.55
CA PRO A 175 -11.23 -10.02 20.90
C PRO A 175 -12.56 -9.28 21.11
N PRO A 176 -13.10 -9.23 22.33
CA PRO A 176 -14.17 -8.32 22.67
C PRO A 176 -13.76 -6.88 22.35
N ARG A 177 -14.73 -6.05 21.93
CA ARG A 177 -14.46 -4.64 21.67
C ARG A 177 -14.07 -3.90 22.92
N GLY A 178 -13.00 -3.09 22.83
CA GLY A 178 -12.45 -2.37 23.97
C GLY A 178 -11.72 -3.29 24.96
N HIS A 179 -11.32 -4.50 24.55
CA HIS A 179 -10.69 -5.48 25.44
C HIS A 179 -9.41 -4.97 26.15
N SER A 180 -8.65 -4.13 25.46
CA SER A 180 -7.42 -3.54 26.00
C SER A 180 -7.61 -2.11 26.54
N GLU A 181 -8.83 -1.59 26.53
CA GLU A 181 -9.10 -0.28 27.13
C GLU A 181 -9.28 -0.41 28.67
N PRO A 182 -8.90 0.63 29.44
CA PRO A 182 -9.15 0.65 30.88
C PRO A 182 -10.64 0.50 31.21
N ASP A 183 -10.99 -0.16 32.35
CA ASP A 183 -12.37 -0.45 32.72
C ASP A 183 -13.29 0.76 32.85
N HIS A 184 -12.74 1.95 33.02
CA HIS A 184 -13.51 3.20 33.08
C HIS A 184 -13.84 3.81 31.72
N VAL A 185 -13.29 3.27 30.63
CA VAL A 185 -13.58 3.75 29.28
C VAL A 185 -14.82 3.04 28.74
N GLN A 186 -15.90 3.79 28.58
CA GLN A 186 -17.11 3.26 27.94
C GLN A 186 -16.90 3.18 26.43
N VAL A 187 -16.91 1.96 25.90
CA VAL A 187 -16.93 1.76 24.46
C VAL A 187 -18.29 2.18 23.90
N GLN A 188 -18.32 3.21 23.08
CA GLN A 188 -19.54 3.68 22.44
C GLN A 188 -20.09 2.58 21.52
N LYS A 189 -21.30 2.10 21.79
CA LYS A 189 -21.97 1.04 21.02
C LYS A 189 -22.75 1.57 19.82
N ASP A 190 -23.14 2.84 19.87
CA ASP A 190 -23.97 3.44 18.84
C ASP A 190 -23.13 4.06 17.72
N LEU A 191 -23.47 3.74 16.49
CA LEU A 191 -22.81 4.31 15.31
C LEU A 191 -23.17 5.80 15.16
N VAL A 192 -22.17 6.66 15.24
CA VAL A 192 -22.34 8.07 14.90
C VAL A 192 -22.69 8.22 13.41
N PRO A 193 -23.69 9.05 13.03
CA PRO A 193 -24.01 9.30 11.63
C PRO A 193 -22.78 9.79 10.86
N LEU A 194 -22.56 9.22 9.66
CA LEU A 194 -21.38 9.55 8.84
C LEU A 194 -21.29 11.05 8.52
N ALA A 195 -22.44 11.68 8.24
CA ALA A 195 -22.51 13.11 7.94
C ALA A 195 -22.00 13.98 9.11
N ASP A 196 -22.30 13.59 10.34
CA ASP A 196 -21.85 14.33 11.53
C ASP A 196 -20.37 14.13 11.79
N THR A 197 -19.86 12.91 11.58
CA THR A 197 -18.44 12.61 11.64
C THR A 197 -17.67 13.44 10.60
N ILE A 198 -18.11 13.45 9.33
CA ILE A 198 -17.47 14.23 8.27
C ILE A 198 -17.53 15.74 8.60
N ARG A 199 -18.67 16.23 9.06
CA ARG A 199 -18.83 17.65 9.43
C ARG A 199 -17.91 18.03 10.58
N PHE A 200 -17.77 17.19 11.60
CA PHE A 200 -16.86 17.38 12.71
C PHE A 200 -15.40 17.46 12.24
N LEU A 201 -14.94 16.43 11.52
CA LEU A 201 -13.57 16.36 11.02
C LEU A 201 -13.24 17.54 10.10
N TRP A 202 -14.17 17.94 9.22
CA TRP A 202 -13.95 19.05 8.30
C TRP A 202 -13.85 20.41 9.00
N ARG A 203 -14.38 20.57 10.21
CA ARG A 203 -14.18 21.78 11.03
C ARG A 203 -12.77 21.90 11.60
N LEU A 204 -12.06 20.78 11.76
CA LEU A 204 -10.70 20.75 12.27
C LEU A 204 -9.70 21.21 11.19
N LYS A 205 -9.06 22.37 11.39
CA LYS A 205 -8.06 22.90 10.45
C LYS A 205 -6.90 21.91 10.24
N ALA A 206 -6.40 21.29 11.33
CA ALA A 206 -5.33 20.30 11.26
C ALA A 206 -5.71 19.12 10.36
N PHE A 207 -6.93 18.56 10.52
CA PHE A 207 -7.42 17.47 9.69
C PHE A 207 -7.43 17.82 8.20
N ARG A 208 -7.92 19.00 7.84
CA ARG A 208 -7.95 19.45 6.44
C ARG A 208 -6.55 19.55 5.84
N HIS A 209 -5.62 20.22 6.55
CA HIS A 209 -4.25 20.37 6.05
C HIS A 209 -3.52 19.01 5.91
N LEU A 210 -3.67 18.13 6.90
CA LEU A 210 -3.10 16.78 6.85
C LEU A 210 -3.70 15.95 5.73
N SER A 211 -5.02 16.03 5.53
CA SER A 211 -5.70 15.31 4.45
C SER A 211 -5.25 15.80 3.07
N PHE A 212 -5.10 17.10 2.86
CA PHE A 212 -4.59 17.63 1.59
C PHE A 212 -3.11 17.27 1.37
N ALA A 213 -2.27 17.39 2.38
CA ALA A 213 -0.86 17.02 2.28
C ALA A 213 -0.71 15.53 1.97
N GLY A 214 -1.44 14.68 2.69
CA GLY A 214 -1.45 13.23 2.46
C GLY A 214 -2.01 12.86 1.07
N ALA A 215 -3.06 13.54 0.61
CA ALA A 215 -3.62 13.32 -0.72
C ALA A 215 -2.63 13.67 -1.85
N LEU A 216 -1.94 14.82 -1.74
CA LEU A 216 -0.90 15.22 -2.70
C LEU A 216 0.28 14.26 -2.69
N HIS A 217 0.74 13.85 -1.50
CA HIS A 217 1.82 12.88 -1.36
C HIS A 217 1.45 11.52 -1.97
N ALA A 218 0.26 11.02 -1.66
CA ALA A 218 -0.23 9.76 -2.22
C ALA A 218 -0.42 9.85 -3.75
N PHE A 219 -0.96 10.97 -4.26
CA PHE A 219 -1.13 11.17 -5.70
C PHE A 219 0.20 11.07 -6.44
N VAL A 220 1.23 11.75 -5.97
CA VAL A 220 2.58 11.68 -6.56
C VAL A 220 3.17 10.30 -6.37
N GLY A 221 3.15 9.75 -5.15
CA GLY A 221 3.75 8.47 -4.81
C GLY A 221 3.18 7.30 -5.62
N TYR A 222 1.86 7.20 -5.71
CA TYR A 222 1.21 6.14 -6.49
C TYR A 222 1.34 6.36 -8.01
N GLY A 223 1.18 7.61 -8.47
CA GLY A 223 1.30 7.93 -9.89
C GLY A 223 2.70 7.66 -10.43
N VAL A 224 3.71 8.15 -9.75
CA VAL A 224 5.12 7.93 -10.09
C VAL A 224 5.48 6.46 -9.90
N GLY A 225 5.16 5.88 -8.75
CA GLY A 225 5.49 4.49 -8.40
C GLY A 225 4.97 3.48 -9.41
N LEU A 226 3.80 3.74 -10.01
CA LEU A 226 3.21 2.87 -11.03
C LEU A 226 4.10 2.75 -12.28
N PHE A 227 4.73 3.86 -12.71
CA PHE A 227 5.48 3.92 -13.96
C PHE A 227 7.00 3.80 -13.80
N ILE A 228 7.54 3.72 -12.58
CA ILE A 228 8.99 3.52 -12.37
C ILE A 228 9.53 2.27 -13.11
N PRO A 229 8.88 1.08 -13.05
CA PRO A 229 9.37 -0.06 -13.80
C PRO A 229 9.39 0.19 -15.32
N ALA A 230 8.33 0.78 -15.86
CA ALA A 230 8.25 1.13 -17.26
C ALA A 230 9.34 2.16 -17.65
N PHE A 231 9.66 3.11 -16.78
CA PHE A 231 10.75 4.06 -16.99
C PHE A 231 12.10 3.35 -17.16
N PHE A 232 12.44 2.42 -16.27
CA PHE A 232 13.67 1.64 -16.39
C PHE A 232 13.72 0.81 -17.67
N MET A 233 12.62 0.17 -18.05
CA MET A 233 12.55 -0.63 -19.26
C MET A 233 12.57 0.20 -20.53
N ARG A 234 11.81 1.31 -20.60
CA ARG A 234 11.66 2.12 -21.82
C ARG A 234 12.81 3.09 -22.04
N VAL A 235 13.35 3.72 -20.99
CA VAL A 235 14.37 4.76 -21.09
C VAL A 235 15.77 4.17 -20.99
N HIS A 236 15.96 3.22 -20.06
CA HIS A 236 17.28 2.64 -19.81
C HIS A 236 17.47 1.26 -20.44
N GLY A 237 16.45 0.68 -21.09
CA GLY A 237 16.55 -0.58 -21.84
C GLY A 237 16.73 -1.82 -20.97
N PHE A 238 16.43 -1.77 -19.67
CA PHE A 238 16.55 -2.92 -18.79
C PHE A 238 15.50 -3.99 -19.10
N GLY A 239 15.88 -5.27 -18.93
CA GLY A 239 14.93 -6.38 -18.94
C GLY A 239 14.00 -6.35 -17.71
N LEU A 240 12.91 -7.10 -17.77
CA LEU A 240 11.92 -7.14 -16.69
C LEU A 240 12.51 -7.72 -15.39
N ALA A 241 13.25 -8.85 -15.47
CA ALA A 241 13.91 -9.47 -14.32
C ALA A 241 15.02 -8.58 -13.74
N GLU A 242 15.75 -7.88 -14.57
CA GLU A 242 16.78 -6.93 -14.18
C GLU A 242 16.16 -5.73 -13.46
N THR A 243 15.15 -5.11 -14.05
CA THR A 243 14.39 -4.00 -13.44
C THR A 243 13.84 -4.40 -12.07
N SER A 244 13.24 -5.59 -11.97
CA SER A 244 12.66 -6.07 -10.72
C SER A 244 13.72 -6.32 -9.63
N THR A 245 14.91 -6.76 -10.00
CA THR A 245 16.02 -6.96 -9.07
C THR A 245 16.55 -5.63 -8.51
N TYR A 246 16.74 -4.63 -9.36
CA TYR A 246 17.17 -3.31 -8.90
C TYR A 246 16.10 -2.63 -8.04
N LEU A 247 14.84 -2.69 -8.45
CA LEU A 247 13.75 -2.14 -7.66
C LEU A 247 13.56 -2.85 -6.32
N PHE A 248 13.75 -4.17 -6.26
CA PHE A 248 13.78 -4.90 -4.99
C PHE A 248 14.84 -4.33 -4.03
N LEU A 249 16.08 -4.12 -4.52
CA LEU A 249 17.14 -3.54 -3.71
C LEU A 249 16.82 -2.11 -3.27
N ILE A 250 16.23 -1.30 -4.14
CA ILE A 250 15.78 0.06 -3.84
C ILE A 250 14.69 0.02 -2.77
N TRP A 251 13.70 -0.87 -2.87
CA TRP A 251 12.65 -1.01 -1.85
C TRP A 251 13.19 -1.39 -0.47
N LEU A 252 14.23 -2.22 -0.40
CA LEU A 252 14.89 -2.54 0.87
C LEU A 252 15.49 -1.30 1.54
N THR A 253 16.01 -0.34 0.77
CA THR A 253 16.51 0.92 1.35
C THR A 253 15.39 1.78 1.95
N GLY A 254 14.16 1.63 1.45
CA GLY A 254 12.98 2.30 2.00
C GLY A 254 12.67 1.93 3.45
N MET A 255 13.03 0.71 3.88
CA MET A 255 12.88 0.29 5.29
C MET A 255 13.74 1.17 6.21
N ILE A 256 14.93 1.57 5.77
CA ILE A 256 15.81 2.49 6.50
C ILE A 256 15.11 3.84 6.67
N GLY A 257 14.48 4.32 5.60
CA GLY A 257 13.74 5.59 5.61
C GLY A 257 12.56 5.59 6.59
N THR A 258 11.76 4.53 6.58
CA THR A 258 10.64 4.37 7.51
C THR A 258 11.11 4.39 8.98
N TYR A 259 12.19 3.65 9.28
CA TYR A 259 12.78 3.64 10.63
C TYR A 259 13.34 5.02 11.04
N LEU A 260 14.10 5.64 10.14
CA LEU A 260 14.69 6.97 10.41
C LEU A 260 13.61 8.05 10.58
N GLY A 261 12.54 8.00 9.80
CA GLY A 261 11.41 8.93 9.90
C GLY A 261 10.76 8.87 11.28
N GLY A 262 10.44 7.67 11.75
CA GLY A 262 9.90 7.46 13.11
C GLY A 262 10.88 7.90 14.21
N TYR A 263 12.13 7.45 14.13
CA TYR A 263 13.15 7.79 15.12
C TYR A 263 13.42 9.30 15.23
N LEU A 264 13.58 9.98 14.09
CA LEU A 264 13.80 11.43 14.06
C LEU A 264 12.55 12.20 14.49
N GLY A 265 11.36 11.75 14.05
CA GLY A 265 10.09 12.32 14.46
C GLY A 265 9.91 12.27 15.97
N ASP A 266 10.14 11.12 16.59
CA ASP A 266 10.04 10.97 18.04
C ASP A 266 11.09 11.76 18.81
N ARG A 267 12.35 11.70 18.37
CA ARG A 267 13.44 12.42 19.04
C ARG A 267 13.25 13.91 19.01
N MET A 268 12.92 14.45 17.85
CA MET A 268 12.75 15.90 17.67
C MET A 268 11.37 16.36 18.15
N GLY A 269 10.34 15.52 18.04
CA GLY A 269 8.99 15.77 18.54
C GLY A 269 8.89 15.90 20.07
N ARG A 270 9.86 15.36 20.81
CA ARG A 270 9.98 15.58 22.27
C ARG A 270 10.32 17.03 22.62
N THR A 271 11.04 17.74 21.75
CA THR A 271 11.40 19.15 21.95
C THR A 271 10.33 20.09 21.39
N ASP A 272 9.80 19.80 20.21
CA ASP A 272 8.71 20.55 19.57
C ASP A 272 7.87 19.59 18.71
N LYS A 273 6.58 19.47 19.02
CA LYS A 273 5.62 18.63 18.31
C LYS A 273 5.50 18.93 16.80
N ARG A 274 5.92 20.09 16.36
CA ARG A 274 5.94 20.46 14.93
C ARG A 274 6.85 19.56 14.12
N TRP A 275 7.84 18.93 14.74
CA TRP A 275 8.77 18.02 14.07
C TRP A 275 8.15 16.72 13.58
N TYR A 276 7.02 16.30 14.14
CA TYR A 276 6.28 15.16 13.56
C TYR A 276 5.86 15.40 12.10
N MET A 277 5.65 16.69 11.72
CA MET A 277 5.40 17.08 10.34
C MET A 277 6.65 17.68 9.67
N GLY A 278 7.58 18.23 10.46
CA GLY A 278 8.81 18.83 9.97
C GLY A 278 9.74 17.81 9.32
N VAL A 279 9.93 16.65 9.95
CA VAL A 279 10.80 15.58 9.41
C VAL A 279 10.33 15.10 8.04
N PRO A 280 9.08 14.66 7.84
CA PRO A 280 8.58 14.29 6.52
C PRO A 280 8.64 15.41 5.49
N GLY A 281 8.32 16.64 5.90
CA GLY A 281 8.33 17.80 5.01
C GLY A 281 9.74 18.11 4.49
N ILE A 282 10.74 18.14 5.36
CA ILE A 282 12.13 18.35 4.98
C ILE A 282 12.66 17.20 4.13
N ALA A 283 12.36 15.95 4.50
CA ALA A 283 12.74 14.78 3.73
C ALA A 283 12.20 14.85 2.29
N THR A 284 10.92 15.22 2.14
CA THR A 284 10.29 15.42 0.83
C THR A 284 11.00 16.51 0.01
N ILE A 285 11.33 17.65 0.61
CA ILE A 285 12.05 18.73 -0.09
C ILE A 285 13.44 18.28 -0.52
N ILE A 286 14.18 17.59 0.36
CA ILE A 286 15.52 17.08 0.05
C ILE A 286 15.47 16.00 -1.05
N SER A 287 14.39 15.24 -1.18
CA SER A 287 14.26 14.22 -2.22
C SER A 287 14.11 14.80 -3.63
N VAL A 288 13.61 16.05 -3.78
CA VAL A 288 13.31 16.66 -5.08
C VAL A 288 14.54 16.72 -6.04
N PRO A 289 15.72 17.22 -5.64
CA PRO A 289 16.86 17.29 -6.55
C PRO A 289 17.30 15.88 -7.01
N PHE A 290 17.23 14.87 -6.16
CA PHE A 290 17.54 13.49 -6.54
C PHE A 290 16.51 12.94 -7.53
N ALA A 291 15.23 13.23 -7.35
CA ALA A 291 14.19 12.85 -8.28
C ALA A 291 14.38 13.52 -9.65
N VAL A 292 14.70 14.83 -9.69
CA VAL A 292 14.98 15.53 -10.94
C VAL A 292 16.18 14.89 -11.67
N LEU A 293 17.28 14.66 -10.97
CA LEU A 293 18.47 14.03 -11.55
C LEU A 293 18.16 12.58 -12.00
N PHE A 294 17.39 11.82 -11.25
CA PHE A 294 16.96 10.46 -11.60
C PHE A 294 16.24 10.43 -12.96
N TYR A 295 15.27 11.33 -13.17
CA TYR A 295 14.49 11.35 -14.41
C TYR A 295 15.22 12.00 -15.60
N THR A 296 16.30 12.75 -15.36
CA THR A 296 17.03 13.47 -16.41
C THR A 296 18.34 12.81 -16.81
N THR A 297 18.85 11.87 -16.02
CA THR A 297 20.08 11.16 -16.36
C THR A 297 19.88 10.15 -17.50
N GLY A 298 20.81 10.12 -18.44
CA GLY A 298 20.88 9.08 -19.48
C GLY A 298 21.68 7.85 -19.06
N ASP A 299 22.37 7.88 -17.89
CA ASP A 299 23.17 6.75 -17.42
C ASP A 299 22.31 5.83 -16.53
N PRO A 300 22.13 4.54 -16.93
CA PRO A 300 21.32 3.59 -16.18
C PRO A 300 21.79 3.33 -14.75
N MET A 301 23.12 3.24 -14.55
CA MET A 301 23.68 2.98 -13.22
C MET A 301 23.57 4.19 -12.30
N LEU A 302 23.75 5.38 -12.86
CA LEU A 302 23.53 6.62 -12.12
C LEU A 302 22.05 6.76 -11.73
N ALA A 303 21.11 6.36 -12.59
CA ALA A 303 19.69 6.35 -12.26
C ALA A 303 19.39 5.46 -11.04
N ILE A 304 19.96 4.25 -10.97
CA ILE A 304 19.81 3.36 -9.81
C ILE A 304 20.32 4.04 -8.54
N VAL A 305 21.51 4.63 -8.59
CA VAL A 305 22.11 5.31 -7.42
C VAL A 305 21.26 6.50 -6.98
N LEU A 306 20.73 7.28 -7.92
CA LEU A 306 19.87 8.44 -7.64
C LEU A 306 18.49 8.07 -7.12
N ALA A 307 18.00 6.85 -7.41
CA ALA A 307 16.74 6.35 -6.84
C ALA A 307 16.84 6.06 -5.33
N ILE A 308 18.02 5.69 -4.82
CA ILE A 308 18.23 5.32 -3.41
C ILE A 308 17.87 6.44 -2.44
N PRO A 309 18.34 7.69 -2.58
CA PRO A 309 17.92 8.78 -1.70
C PRO A 309 16.41 9.00 -1.71
N GLY A 310 15.77 8.93 -2.88
CA GLY A 310 14.31 9.03 -2.98
C GLY A 310 13.58 7.90 -2.25
N ALA A 311 14.09 6.68 -2.34
CA ALA A 311 13.55 5.51 -1.65
C ALA A 311 13.73 5.58 -0.12
N ILE A 312 14.78 6.23 0.37
CA ILE A 312 14.98 6.45 1.81
C ILE A 312 14.13 7.61 2.32
N LEU A 313 14.15 8.74 1.63
CA LEU A 313 13.49 9.98 2.09
C LEU A 313 11.96 9.92 1.91
N GLY A 314 11.48 9.26 0.86
CA GLY A 314 10.06 9.13 0.57
C GLY A 314 9.24 8.52 1.72
N PRO A 315 9.62 7.34 2.25
CA PRO A 315 8.88 6.65 3.32
C PRO A 315 9.00 7.28 4.72
N MET A 316 9.78 8.34 4.91
CA MET A 316 9.92 9.00 6.22
C MET A 316 8.62 9.60 6.78
N TYR A 317 7.54 9.62 6.00
CA TYR A 317 6.23 10.09 6.45
C TYR A 317 5.37 8.98 7.11
N LEU A 318 5.74 7.71 6.93
CA LEU A 318 5.05 6.55 7.50
C LEU A 318 5.32 6.42 9.00
#